data_9212e1ea2500ec857d3b5e079b6e348f
#
_entry.id   9212e1ea2500ec857d3b5e079b6e348f
#
_cell.length_a   1.000
_cell.length_b   1.000
_cell.length_c   1.000
_cell.angle_alpha   90.00
_cell.angle_beta   90.00
_cell.angle_gamma   90.00
#
_symmetry.space_group_name_H-M   'P 1'
#
loop_
_entity.id
_entity.type
_entity.pdbx_description
1 polymer ?
#
loop_
_entity_poly.entity_id
_entity_poly.type
_entity_poly.pdbx_seq_one_letter_code
_entity_poly.pdbx_strand_id
1 'polypeptide(L)'
;MKRSGLVLILSILLVYVFLLGPLVIISFSAFNESEFLDFPPKVYSFRWFFRIFESEMFVSAFQTSLFVSLLGATGALLVGLPAAYSLSRTRAKWRRAVLSLFMSPVIVPGVVLGFALLKHIVITLEIEILTGMAMGHMLIMIPYVIRVIVSSLSNVPIEIEEAAVSLGCSNTRAFLMVVIPNIRSGILAACLLAFITSLNDVPVTIFLTGPGVTTLPIQMLSYVEYYFDPTVSALSVLLMLLTVTIMIVIESTMGLSFFTKK
;
A
#
# COMPACT_ATOMS: atom_id res chain seq x y z
N MET A 1 12.32 3.19 41.19
CA MET A 1 12.69 3.19 39.76
C MET A 1 12.83 1.79 39.12
N LYS A 2 13.31 0.73 39.82
CA LYS A 2 13.46 -0.63 39.20
C LYS A 2 12.13 -1.34 38.87
N ARG A 3 11.06 -1.16 39.67
CA ARG A 3 9.76 -1.83 39.42
C ARG A 3 9.00 -1.29 38.21
N SER A 4 9.08 0.01 37.94
CA SER A 4 8.46 0.61 36.76
C SER A 4 9.09 0.14 35.42
N GLY A 5 10.41 -0.11 35.44
CA GLY A 5 11.09 -0.66 34.26
C GLY A 5 10.69 -2.09 33.96
N LEU A 6 10.51 -2.94 34.98
CA LEU A 6 10.07 -4.33 34.79
C LEU A 6 8.64 -4.40 34.25
N VAL A 7 7.72 -3.60 34.79
CA VAL A 7 6.33 -3.52 34.29
C VAL A 7 6.30 -3.07 32.83
N LEU A 8 7.11 -2.07 32.47
CA LEU A 8 7.22 -1.58 31.10
C LEU A 8 7.73 -2.68 30.15
N ILE A 9 8.79 -3.40 30.51
CA ILE A 9 9.34 -4.49 29.70
C ILE A 9 8.30 -5.61 29.52
N LEU A 10 7.62 -6.03 30.60
CA LEU A 10 6.58 -7.06 30.53
C LEU A 10 5.41 -6.62 29.64
N SER A 11 4.99 -5.35 29.72
CA SER A 11 3.93 -4.81 28.86
C SER A 11 4.35 -4.79 27.39
N ILE A 12 5.58 -4.39 27.09
CA ILE A 12 6.13 -4.40 25.74
C ILE A 12 6.18 -5.85 25.21
N LEU A 13 6.70 -6.79 25.99
CA LEU A 13 6.78 -8.20 25.60
C LEU A 13 5.41 -8.79 25.32
N LEU A 14 4.42 -8.50 26.18
CA LEU A 14 3.04 -8.96 26.01
C LEU A 14 2.43 -8.42 24.71
N VAL A 15 2.63 -7.13 24.42
CA VAL A 15 2.18 -6.52 23.16
C VAL A 15 2.84 -7.19 21.94
N TYR A 16 4.15 -7.43 21.99
CA TYR A 16 4.83 -8.13 20.87
C TYR A 16 4.35 -9.56 20.70
N VAL A 17 4.16 -10.33 21.77
CA VAL A 17 3.63 -11.69 21.70
C VAL A 17 2.22 -11.69 21.12
N PHE A 18 1.38 -10.74 21.52
CA PHE A 18 0.02 -10.62 21.00
C PHE A 18 -0.01 -10.22 19.50
N LEU A 19 0.85 -9.30 19.07
CA LEU A 19 0.90 -8.83 17.68
C LEU A 19 1.58 -9.85 16.74
N LEU A 20 2.67 -10.48 17.19
CA LEU A 20 3.44 -11.41 16.36
C LEU A 20 2.92 -12.86 16.44
N GLY A 21 2.21 -13.20 17.50
CA GLY A 21 1.67 -14.55 17.71
C GLY A 21 0.90 -15.10 16.52
N PRO A 22 -0.12 -14.40 16.00
CA PRO A 22 -0.86 -14.84 14.81
C PRO A 22 0.04 -15.03 13.57
N LEU A 23 1.03 -14.15 13.36
CA LEU A 23 1.95 -14.25 12.24
C LEU A 23 2.85 -15.49 12.35
N VAL A 24 3.30 -15.78 13.57
CA VAL A 24 4.08 -17.01 13.86
C VAL A 24 3.24 -18.24 13.59
N ILE A 25 1.99 -18.30 14.09
CA ILE A 25 1.09 -19.44 13.87
C ILE A 25 0.84 -19.66 12.39
N ILE A 26 0.50 -18.62 11.63
CA ILE A 26 0.29 -18.67 10.18
C ILE A 26 1.57 -19.17 9.47
N SER A 27 2.74 -18.63 9.88
CA SER A 27 4.02 -19.02 9.28
C SER A 27 4.33 -20.50 9.49
N PHE A 28 4.11 -21.04 10.69
CA PHE A 28 4.29 -22.47 10.93
C PHE A 28 3.24 -23.32 10.21
N SER A 29 1.99 -22.91 10.20
CA SER A 29 0.90 -23.62 9.49
C SER A 29 1.13 -23.71 7.98
N ALA A 30 1.82 -22.72 7.38
CA ALA A 30 2.18 -22.72 5.97
C ALA A 30 3.06 -23.90 5.55
N PHE A 31 3.84 -24.45 6.49
CA PHE A 31 4.74 -25.58 6.25
C PHE A 31 4.16 -26.93 6.71
N ASN A 32 2.90 -26.99 7.15
CA ASN A 32 2.28 -28.25 7.56
C ASN A 32 2.09 -29.19 6.35
N GLU A 33 2.43 -30.48 6.49
CA GLU A 33 2.14 -31.47 5.45
C GLU A 33 0.66 -31.86 5.41
N SER A 34 -0.01 -31.85 6.59
CA SER A 34 -1.44 -32.16 6.74
C SER A 34 -2.34 -31.17 6.01
N GLU A 35 -3.49 -31.63 5.55
CA GLU A 35 -4.58 -30.76 5.02
C GLU A 35 -5.32 -30.00 6.14
N PHE A 36 -5.06 -30.33 7.39
CA PHE A 36 -5.64 -29.64 8.53
C PHE A 36 -4.66 -28.61 9.10
N LEU A 37 -5.22 -27.56 9.69
CA LEU A 37 -4.45 -26.49 10.34
C LEU A 37 -3.95 -26.91 11.74
N ASP A 38 -3.17 -27.98 11.80
CA ASP A 38 -2.57 -28.45 13.06
C ASP A 38 -1.45 -27.50 13.51
N PHE A 39 -1.44 -27.15 14.80
CA PHE A 39 -0.34 -26.37 15.38
C PHE A 39 0.11 -26.99 16.72
N PRO A 40 1.42 -27.22 16.90
CA PRO A 40 2.51 -27.12 15.91
C PRO A 40 2.43 -28.22 14.84
N PRO A 41 2.98 -27.98 13.61
CA PRO A 41 3.03 -29.00 12.57
C PRO A 41 3.81 -30.23 13.03
N LYS A 42 3.29 -31.42 12.73
CA LYS A 42 3.98 -32.70 13.04
C LYS A 42 5.04 -33.04 12.01
N VAL A 43 4.77 -32.71 10.75
CA VAL A 43 5.69 -32.91 9.61
C VAL A 43 5.70 -31.61 8.80
N TYR A 44 6.88 -31.19 8.36
CA TYR A 44 7.07 -29.98 7.58
C TYR A 44 7.18 -30.31 6.09
N SER A 45 6.49 -29.55 5.24
CA SER A 45 6.47 -29.68 3.79
C SER A 45 6.34 -28.33 3.09
N PHE A 46 6.84 -28.22 1.87
CA PHE A 46 6.61 -27.07 0.97
C PHE A 46 5.46 -27.30 -0.01
N ARG A 47 4.67 -28.36 0.16
CA ARG A 47 3.58 -28.80 -0.73
C ARG A 47 2.64 -27.64 -1.09
N TRP A 48 2.23 -26.85 -0.10
CA TRP A 48 1.27 -25.76 -0.30
C TRP A 48 1.83 -24.60 -1.09
N PHE A 49 3.12 -24.33 -0.98
CA PHE A 49 3.78 -23.31 -1.79
C PHE A 49 3.79 -23.72 -3.28
N PHE A 50 4.07 -24.97 -3.61
CA PHE A 50 4.03 -25.46 -5.00
C PHE A 50 2.62 -25.43 -5.54
N ARG A 51 1.62 -25.85 -4.76
CA ARG A 51 0.20 -25.85 -5.14
C ARG A 51 -0.30 -24.45 -5.52
N ILE A 52 0.21 -23.37 -4.91
CA ILE A 52 -0.15 -22.00 -5.26
C ILE A 52 0.22 -21.69 -6.72
N PHE A 53 1.41 -22.07 -7.14
CA PHE A 53 1.89 -21.81 -8.51
C PHE A 53 1.23 -22.69 -9.56
N GLU A 54 0.71 -23.85 -9.17
CA GLU A 54 -0.06 -24.74 -10.04
C GLU A 54 -1.53 -24.29 -10.17
N SER A 55 -2.01 -23.46 -9.28
CA SER A 55 -3.38 -22.97 -9.27
C SER A 55 -3.53 -21.73 -10.13
N GLU A 56 -4.17 -21.86 -11.30
CA GLU A 56 -4.46 -20.76 -12.22
C GLU A 56 -5.23 -19.63 -11.51
N MET A 57 -6.11 -19.95 -10.56
CA MET A 57 -6.91 -19.03 -9.78
C MET A 57 -6.03 -18.05 -8.98
N PHE A 58 -5.01 -18.54 -8.28
CA PHE A 58 -4.11 -17.68 -7.49
C PHE A 58 -3.13 -16.92 -8.34
N VAL A 59 -2.62 -17.53 -9.41
CA VAL A 59 -1.69 -16.88 -10.35
C VAL A 59 -2.38 -15.74 -11.05
N SER A 60 -3.61 -15.95 -11.58
CA SER A 60 -4.40 -14.90 -12.23
C SER A 60 -4.75 -13.76 -11.26
N ALA A 61 -5.20 -14.08 -10.04
CA ALA A 61 -5.50 -13.08 -9.02
C ALA A 61 -4.27 -12.26 -8.60
N PHE A 62 -3.09 -12.89 -8.52
CA PHE A 62 -1.84 -12.19 -8.25
C PHE A 62 -1.45 -11.23 -9.40
N GLN A 63 -1.59 -11.68 -10.65
CA GLN A 63 -1.34 -10.83 -11.82
C GLN A 63 -2.28 -9.62 -11.85
N THR A 64 -3.56 -9.82 -11.57
CA THR A 64 -4.55 -8.73 -11.45
C THR A 64 -4.15 -7.75 -10.33
N SER A 65 -3.77 -8.27 -9.15
CA SER A 65 -3.29 -7.43 -8.04
C SER A 65 -2.09 -6.58 -8.43
N LEU A 66 -1.08 -7.18 -9.09
CA LEU A 66 0.11 -6.45 -9.55
C LEU A 66 -0.25 -5.39 -10.59
N PHE A 67 -1.06 -5.74 -11.58
CA PHE A 67 -1.48 -4.82 -12.63
C PHE A 67 -2.22 -3.61 -12.06
N VAL A 68 -3.24 -3.85 -11.23
CA VAL A 68 -4.06 -2.79 -10.60
C VAL A 68 -3.21 -1.93 -9.67
N SER A 69 -2.33 -2.54 -8.87
CA SER A 69 -1.47 -1.80 -7.95
C SER A 69 -0.45 -0.94 -8.66
N LEU A 70 0.18 -1.42 -9.73
CA LEU A 70 1.14 -0.66 -10.53
C LEU A 70 0.46 0.47 -11.29
N LEU A 71 -0.65 0.18 -11.97
CA LEU A 71 -1.39 1.19 -12.74
C LEU A 71 -1.97 2.27 -11.82
N GLY A 72 -2.58 1.85 -10.70
CA GLY A 72 -3.14 2.77 -9.71
C GLY A 72 -2.06 3.62 -9.02
N ALA A 73 -0.92 3.04 -8.63
CA ALA A 73 0.20 3.79 -8.03
C ALA A 73 0.79 4.81 -9.00
N THR A 74 0.96 4.41 -10.27
CA THR A 74 1.43 5.32 -11.33
C THR A 74 0.44 6.48 -11.53
N GLY A 75 -0.85 6.19 -11.65
CA GLY A 75 -1.89 7.21 -11.77
C GLY A 75 -1.95 8.13 -10.55
N ALA A 76 -1.87 7.56 -9.35
CA ALA A 76 -1.85 8.34 -8.11
C ALA A 76 -0.62 9.25 -8.01
N LEU A 77 0.56 8.82 -8.51
CA LEU A 77 1.75 9.66 -8.60
C LEU A 77 1.58 10.78 -9.62
N LEU A 78 1.06 10.48 -10.81
CA LEU A 78 0.86 11.49 -11.87
C LEU A 78 -0.07 12.62 -11.43
N VAL A 79 -1.08 12.33 -10.61
CA VAL A 79 -2.00 13.32 -10.05
C VAL A 79 -1.48 13.90 -8.73
N GLY A 80 -1.01 13.05 -7.84
CA GLY A 80 -0.63 13.40 -6.47
C GLY A 80 0.64 14.23 -6.37
N LEU A 81 1.64 13.97 -7.23
CA LEU A 81 2.92 14.70 -7.20
C LEU A 81 2.74 16.20 -7.57
N PRO A 82 2.11 16.58 -8.70
CA PRO A 82 1.88 17.98 -9.00
C PRO A 82 0.91 18.65 -8.02
N ALA A 83 -0.10 17.91 -7.52
CA ALA A 83 -1.00 18.42 -6.49
C ALA A 83 -0.25 18.71 -5.18
N ALA A 84 0.59 17.79 -4.71
CA ALA A 84 1.42 17.97 -3.52
C ALA A 84 2.39 19.14 -3.66
N TYR A 85 3.03 19.27 -4.81
CA TYR A 85 3.91 20.39 -5.11
C TYR A 85 3.17 21.72 -5.03
N SER A 86 2.07 21.89 -5.77
CA SER A 86 1.26 23.11 -5.77
C SER A 86 0.76 23.46 -4.37
N LEU A 87 0.27 22.44 -3.61
CA LEU A 87 -0.21 22.63 -2.25
C LEU A 87 0.92 22.99 -1.27
N SER A 88 2.15 22.51 -1.48
CA SER A 88 3.29 22.86 -0.60
C SER A 88 3.81 24.28 -0.83
N ARG A 89 3.70 24.80 -2.05
CA ARG A 89 4.21 26.13 -2.44
C ARG A 89 3.18 27.25 -2.32
N THR A 90 1.89 26.93 -2.21
CA THR A 90 0.84 27.98 -2.11
C THR A 90 0.58 28.40 -0.66
N ARG A 91 0.36 29.72 -0.47
CA ARG A 91 -0.11 30.32 0.79
C ARG A 91 -1.60 30.66 0.77
N ALA A 92 -2.32 30.26 -0.26
CA ALA A 92 -3.73 30.58 -0.44
C ALA A 92 -4.62 29.97 0.67
N LYS A 93 -5.67 30.70 1.05
CA LYS A 93 -6.61 30.26 2.11
C LYS A 93 -7.35 28.96 1.76
N TRP A 94 -7.58 28.71 0.49
CA TRP A 94 -8.25 27.50 0.00
C TRP A 94 -7.37 26.21 0.08
N ARG A 95 -6.06 26.34 0.33
CA ARG A 95 -5.13 25.21 0.46
C ARG A 95 -5.64 24.12 1.40
N ARG A 96 -6.18 24.52 2.57
CA ARG A 96 -6.70 23.55 3.56
C ARG A 96 -7.90 22.79 3.01
N ALA A 97 -8.84 23.48 2.36
CA ALA A 97 -10.04 22.85 1.79
C ALA A 97 -9.69 21.83 0.70
N VAL A 98 -8.78 22.18 -0.21
CA VAL A 98 -8.32 21.26 -1.25
C VAL A 98 -7.54 20.07 -0.67
N LEU A 99 -6.67 20.31 0.32
CA LEU A 99 -5.99 19.22 1.01
C LEU A 99 -6.99 18.27 1.68
N SER A 100 -8.01 18.80 2.36
CA SER A 100 -9.08 17.99 2.97
C SER A 100 -9.87 17.19 1.93
N LEU A 101 -10.10 17.75 0.75
CA LEU A 101 -10.75 17.04 -0.37
C LEU A 101 -9.90 15.86 -0.84
N PHE A 102 -8.59 16.06 -1.05
CA PHE A 102 -7.70 14.96 -1.41
C PHE A 102 -7.56 13.89 -0.32
N MET A 103 -7.72 14.27 0.95
CA MET A 103 -7.65 13.33 2.08
C MET A 103 -8.99 12.61 2.32
N SER A 104 -10.10 13.04 1.69
CA SER A 104 -11.43 12.47 1.93
C SER A 104 -11.55 10.96 1.70
N PRO A 105 -10.85 10.32 0.73
CA PRO A 105 -10.95 8.87 0.56
C PRO A 105 -10.48 8.06 1.78
N VAL A 106 -9.54 8.59 2.57
CA VAL A 106 -9.06 7.93 3.80
C VAL A 106 -10.04 8.08 4.96
N ILE A 107 -10.87 9.14 4.93
CA ILE A 107 -11.83 9.42 6.00
C ILE A 107 -13.12 8.61 5.81
N VAL A 108 -13.49 8.36 4.55
CA VAL A 108 -14.67 7.56 4.20
C VAL A 108 -14.39 6.08 4.49
N PRO A 109 -15.29 5.35 5.18
CA PRO A 109 -15.13 3.91 5.34
C PRO A 109 -14.97 3.21 3.98
N GLY A 110 -13.93 2.36 3.84
CA GLY A 110 -13.58 1.73 2.55
C GLY A 110 -14.74 0.98 1.90
N VAL A 111 -15.58 0.30 2.69
CA VAL A 111 -16.79 -0.40 2.23
C VAL A 111 -17.79 0.58 1.57
N VAL A 112 -17.99 1.75 2.17
CA VAL A 112 -18.90 2.79 1.62
C VAL A 112 -18.31 3.37 0.33
N LEU A 113 -17.00 3.62 0.33
CA LEU A 113 -16.30 4.11 -0.85
C LEU A 113 -16.35 3.09 -1.99
N GLY A 114 -16.07 1.81 -1.72
CA GLY A 114 -16.12 0.73 -2.71
C GLY A 114 -17.50 0.59 -3.35
N PHE A 115 -18.56 0.59 -2.54
CA PHE A 115 -19.94 0.57 -3.03
C PHE A 115 -20.27 1.81 -3.90
N ALA A 116 -19.84 3.00 -3.48
CA ALA A 116 -20.06 4.23 -4.24
C ALA A 116 -19.33 4.19 -5.59
N LEU A 117 -18.09 3.66 -5.61
CA LEU A 117 -17.30 3.48 -6.85
C LEU A 117 -17.94 2.46 -7.78
N LEU A 118 -18.40 1.31 -7.26
CA LEU A 118 -19.16 0.33 -8.04
C LEU A 118 -20.36 1.00 -8.72
N LYS A 119 -21.17 1.68 -7.92
CA LYS A 119 -22.39 2.32 -8.42
C LYS A 119 -22.11 3.38 -9.48
N HIS A 120 -21.11 4.25 -9.26
CA HIS A 120 -20.87 5.38 -10.15
C HIS A 120 -20.01 5.02 -11.35
N ILE A 121 -18.90 4.29 -11.14
CA ILE A 121 -17.94 3.99 -12.20
C ILE A 121 -18.42 2.82 -13.05
N VAL A 122 -18.77 1.70 -12.41
CA VAL A 122 -19.09 0.47 -13.15
C VAL A 122 -20.53 0.48 -13.63
N ILE A 123 -21.52 0.80 -12.77
CA ILE A 123 -22.94 0.69 -13.12
C ILE A 123 -23.43 1.92 -13.89
N THR A 124 -23.11 3.16 -13.44
CA THR A 124 -23.66 4.36 -14.06
C THR A 124 -22.87 4.82 -15.28
N LEU A 125 -21.54 4.76 -15.23
CA LEU A 125 -20.68 5.13 -16.35
C LEU A 125 -20.34 3.94 -17.27
N GLU A 126 -20.80 2.73 -16.93
CA GLU A 126 -20.59 1.48 -17.68
C GLU A 126 -19.12 1.20 -18.00
N ILE A 127 -18.22 1.63 -17.11
CA ILE A 127 -16.79 1.38 -17.26
C ILE A 127 -16.51 -0.07 -16.87
N GLU A 128 -15.68 -0.75 -17.67
CA GLU A 128 -15.24 -2.12 -17.43
C GLU A 128 -14.68 -2.29 -15.99
N ILE A 129 -14.99 -3.43 -15.36
CA ILE A 129 -14.65 -3.71 -13.94
C ILE A 129 -13.17 -3.55 -13.66
N LEU A 130 -12.27 -4.05 -14.51
CA LEU A 130 -10.83 -3.95 -14.31
C LEU A 130 -10.34 -2.49 -14.33
N THR A 131 -10.85 -1.71 -15.26
CA THR A 131 -10.58 -0.27 -15.37
C THR A 131 -11.16 0.47 -14.18
N GLY A 132 -12.40 0.18 -13.79
CA GLY A 132 -13.06 0.73 -12.61
C GLY A 132 -12.29 0.42 -11.31
N MET A 133 -11.79 -0.80 -11.18
CA MET A 133 -10.93 -1.21 -10.06
C MET A 133 -9.63 -0.40 -10.03
N ALA A 134 -8.93 -0.25 -11.16
CA ALA A 134 -7.71 0.54 -11.23
C ALA A 134 -7.95 2.01 -10.88
N MET A 135 -9.07 2.61 -11.33
CA MET A 135 -9.48 3.97 -10.95
C MET A 135 -9.80 4.08 -9.46
N GLY A 136 -10.49 3.10 -8.88
CA GLY A 136 -10.78 3.03 -7.45
C GLY A 136 -9.50 2.96 -6.61
N HIS A 137 -8.56 2.10 -7.00
CA HIS A 137 -7.25 1.98 -6.35
C HIS A 137 -6.43 3.28 -6.49
N MET A 138 -6.40 3.89 -7.68
CA MET A 138 -5.78 5.20 -7.85
C MET A 138 -6.35 6.24 -6.86
N LEU A 139 -7.67 6.29 -6.69
CA LEU A 139 -8.34 7.23 -5.81
C LEU A 139 -7.92 7.05 -4.35
N ILE A 140 -7.89 5.83 -3.84
CA ILE A 140 -7.48 5.55 -2.45
C ILE A 140 -5.99 5.78 -2.20
N MET A 141 -5.15 5.73 -3.24
CA MET A 141 -3.70 5.93 -3.14
C MET A 141 -3.28 7.41 -3.17
N ILE A 142 -4.04 8.29 -3.83
CA ILE A 142 -3.74 9.73 -3.94
C ILE A 142 -3.43 10.38 -2.58
N PRO A 143 -4.19 10.17 -1.50
CA PRO A 143 -3.91 10.73 -0.18
C PRO A 143 -2.52 10.36 0.36
N TYR A 144 -2.13 9.10 0.20
CA TYR A 144 -0.82 8.60 0.67
C TYR A 144 0.32 9.24 -0.13
N VAL A 145 0.17 9.31 -1.44
CA VAL A 145 1.15 9.98 -2.33
C VAL A 145 1.31 11.45 -1.92
N ILE A 146 0.21 12.19 -1.80
CA ILE A 146 0.27 13.61 -1.44
C ILE A 146 0.93 13.79 -0.08
N ARG A 147 0.58 12.98 0.91
CA ARG A 147 1.13 13.08 2.27
C ARG A 147 2.64 12.88 2.30
N VAL A 148 3.15 11.85 1.62
CA VAL A 148 4.58 11.55 1.58
C VAL A 148 5.34 12.61 0.79
N ILE A 149 4.81 13.05 -0.35
CA ILE A 149 5.45 14.07 -1.19
C ILE A 149 5.47 15.44 -0.48
N VAL A 150 4.38 15.86 0.16
CA VAL A 150 4.36 17.10 0.97
C VAL A 150 5.40 17.07 2.08
N SER A 151 5.52 15.92 2.77
CA SER A 151 6.56 15.73 3.79
C SER A 151 7.97 15.81 3.20
N SER A 152 8.20 15.24 2.03
CA SER A 152 9.51 15.32 1.33
C SER A 152 9.83 16.73 0.89
N LEU A 153 8.85 17.46 0.36
CA LEU A 153 9.01 18.85 -0.06
C LEU A 153 9.29 19.81 1.11
N SER A 154 8.83 19.50 2.31
CA SER A 154 9.12 20.32 3.50
C SER A 154 10.60 20.32 3.89
N ASN A 155 11.39 19.34 3.42
CA ASN A 155 12.83 19.27 3.62
C ASN A 155 13.63 19.97 2.52
N VAL A 156 12.97 20.48 1.47
CA VAL A 156 13.61 21.22 0.36
C VAL A 156 13.25 22.70 0.48
N PRO A 157 14.22 23.56 0.87
CA PRO A 157 14.00 24.99 0.98
C PRO A 157 13.53 25.59 -0.34
N ILE A 158 12.56 26.51 -0.30
CA ILE A 158 12.01 27.15 -1.51
C ILE A 158 13.07 28.02 -2.22
N GLU A 159 14.04 28.50 -1.47
CA GLU A 159 15.14 29.36 -1.92
C GLU A 159 16.00 28.69 -3.00
N ILE A 160 16.12 27.35 -2.96
CA ILE A 160 16.86 26.58 -3.97
C ILE A 160 16.14 26.66 -5.33
N GLU A 161 14.82 26.59 -5.31
CA GLU A 161 13.97 26.71 -6.49
C GLU A 161 13.97 28.15 -7.02
N GLU A 162 13.83 29.15 -6.14
CA GLU A 162 13.88 30.56 -6.47
C GLU A 162 15.25 30.97 -7.05
N ALA A 163 16.35 30.42 -6.55
CA ALA A 163 17.68 30.64 -7.12
C ALA A 163 17.79 30.12 -8.57
N ALA A 164 17.22 28.92 -8.85
CA ALA A 164 17.20 28.40 -10.22
C ALA A 164 16.38 29.28 -11.16
N VAL A 165 15.25 29.82 -10.72
CA VAL A 165 14.43 30.76 -11.49
C VAL A 165 15.19 32.08 -11.73
N SER A 166 15.88 32.58 -10.72
CA SER A 166 16.70 33.79 -10.84
C SER A 166 17.86 33.66 -11.84
N LEU A 167 18.36 32.43 -12.03
CA LEU A 167 19.35 32.06 -13.04
C LEU A 167 18.74 31.84 -14.45
N GLY A 168 17.45 32.12 -14.64
CA GLY A 168 16.77 32.06 -15.94
C GLY A 168 16.01 30.76 -16.23
N CYS A 169 15.90 29.85 -15.27
CA CYS A 169 15.02 28.69 -15.44
C CYS A 169 13.54 29.07 -15.38
N SER A 170 12.71 28.45 -16.22
CA SER A 170 11.26 28.54 -16.04
C SER A 170 10.85 27.72 -14.80
N ASN A 171 9.69 28.03 -14.17
CA ASN A 171 9.17 27.32 -13.01
C ASN A 171 9.06 25.81 -13.27
N THR A 172 8.57 25.40 -14.45
CA THR A 172 8.48 23.99 -14.83
C THR A 172 9.85 23.32 -14.91
N ARG A 173 10.85 24.03 -15.46
CA ARG A 173 12.21 23.51 -15.55
C ARG A 173 12.86 23.43 -14.17
N ALA A 174 12.66 24.42 -13.30
CA ALA A 174 13.12 24.38 -11.91
C ALA A 174 12.47 23.20 -11.14
N PHE A 175 11.17 22.96 -11.31
CA PHE A 175 10.49 21.79 -10.74
C PHE A 175 11.13 20.48 -11.21
N LEU A 176 11.30 20.27 -12.53
CA LEU A 176 11.82 19.01 -13.08
C LEU A 176 13.31 18.78 -12.78
N MET A 177 14.14 19.83 -12.84
CA MET A 177 15.59 19.72 -12.75
C MET A 177 16.15 19.94 -11.34
N VAL A 178 15.39 20.61 -10.47
CA VAL A 178 15.82 20.92 -9.09
C VAL A 178 14.95 20.20 -8.08
N VAL A 179 13.63 20.40 -8.10
CA VAL A 179 12.75 19.85 -7.06
C VAL A 179 12.67 18.33 -7.14
N ILE A 180 12.33 17.77 -8.31
CA ILE A 180 12.17 16.31 -8.49
C ILE A 180 13.42 15.51 -8.07
N PRO A 181 14.65 15.87 -8.50
CA PRO A 181 15.85 15.15 -8.07
C PRO A 181 16.10 15.23 -6.55
N ASN A 182 15.76 16.36 -5.91
CA ASN A 182 15.91 16.51 -4.46
C ASN A 182 14.90 15.69 -3.64
N ILE A 183 13.72 15.38 -4.19
CA ILE A 183 12.69 14.57 -3.53
C ILE A 183 12.58 13.14 -4.09
N ARG A 184 13.52 12.69 -4.91
CA ARG A 184 13.45 11.38 -5.59
C ARG A 184 13.21 10.22 -4.63
N SER A 185 13.84 10.23 -3.46
CA SER A 185 13.63 9.24 -2.42
C SER A 185 12.19 9.28 -1.90
N GLY A 186 11.65 10.48 -1.69
CA GLY A 186 10.25 10.65 -1.28
C GLY A 186 9.25 10.21 -2.37
N ILE A 187 9.56 10.41 -3.64
CA ILE A 187 8.74 9.91 -4.75
C ILE A 187 8.73 8.39 -4.75
N LEU A 188 9.89 7.76 -4.60
CA LEU A 188 9.98 6.29 -4.51
C LEU A 188 9.20 5.76 -3.30
N ALA A 189 9.34 6.39 -2.13
CA ALA A 189 8.57 6.00 -0.94
C ALA A 189 7.06 6.15 -1.14
N ALA A 190 6.62 7.24 -1.75
CA ALA A 190 5.22 7.47 -2.05
C ALA A 190 4.67 6.39 -2.99
N CYS A 191 5.43 6.03 -4.04
CA CYS A 191 5.09 4.98 -4.98
C CYS A 191 4.94 3.62 -4.28
N LEU A 192 5.94 3.24 -3.49
CA LEU A 192 5.96 1.95 -2.81
C LEU A 192 4.89 1.85 -1.72
N LEU A 193 4.65 2.92 -0.97
CA LEU A 193 3.56 2.98 0.01
C LEU A 193 2.20 2.86 -0.67
N ALA A 194 1.98 3.57 -1.77
CA ALA A 194 0.77 3.48 -2.58
C ALA A 194 0.58 2.04 -3.10
N PHE A 195 1.63 1.45 -3.67
CA PHE A 195 1.62 0.08 -4.18
C PHE A 195 1.24 -0.95 -3.09
N ILE A 196 1.89 -0.90 -1.91
CA ILE A 196 1.58 -1.81 -0.80
C ILE A 196 0.14 -1.61 -0.32
N THR A 197 -0.34 -0.36 -0.23
CA THR A 197 -1.72 -0.05 0.17
C THR A 197 -2.72 -0.67 -0.81
N SER A 198 -2.48 -0.56 -2.10
CA SER A 198 -3.30 -1.15 -3.14
C SER A 198 -3.26 -2.68 -3.14
N LEU A 199 -2.06 -3.26 -3.02
CA LEU A 199 -1.86 -4.72 -3.04
C LEU A 199 -2.63 -5.44 -1.93
N ASN A 200 -2.83 -4.78 -0.79
CA ASN A 200 -3.50 -5.33 0.39
C ASN A 200 -4.93 -4.80 0.59
N ASP A 201 -5.47 -4.03 -0.37
CA ASP A 201 -6.83 -3.50 -0.22
C ASP A 201 -7.87 -4.61 -0.37
N VAL A 202 -8.80 -4.67 0.58
CA VAL A 202 -9.98 -5.55 0.58
C VAL A 202 -11.26 -4.71 0.61
N PRO A 203 -11.39 -3.69 1.46
CA PRO A 203 -12.67 -3.00 1.67
C PRO A 203 -13.25 -2.33 0.43
N VAL A 204 -12.40 -1.76 -0.42
CA VAL A 204 -12.82 -1.14 -1.68
C VAL A 204 -12.91 -2.20 -2.78
N THR A 205 -11.91 -3.06 -2.85
CA THR A 205 -11.76 -4.05 -3.91
C THR A 205 -12.92 -5.05 -3.96
N ILE A 206 -13.48 -5.46 -2.81
CA ILE A 206 -14.56 -6.46 -2.77
C ILE A 206 -15.80 -6.03 -3.58
N PHE A 207 -16.03 -4.74 -3.76
CA PHE A 207 -17.14 -4.22 -4.58
C PHE A 207 -16.77 -4.06 -6.04
N LEU A 208 -15.48 -4.04 -6.37
CA LEU A 208 -14.97 -3.83 -7.73
C LEU A 208 -14.46 -5.14 -8.35
N THR A 209 -14.86 -6.29 -7.81
CA THR A 209 -14.58 -7.61 -8.37
C THR A 209 -15.71 -8.08 -9.29
N GLY A 210 -15.37 -8.96 -10.22
CA GLY A 210 -16.33 -9.56 -11.13
C GLY A 210 -15.80 -10.82 -11.82
N PRO A 211 -16.56 -11.43 -12.73
CA PRO A 211 -16.16 -12.64 -13.43
C PRO A 211 -14.78 -12.49 -14.08
N GLY A 212 -13.82 -13.32 -13.67
CA GLY A 212 -12.44 -13.28 -14.20
C GLY A 212 -11.57 -12.11 -13.70
N VAL A 213 -12.10 -11.19 -12.90
CA VAL A 213 -11.39 -10.03 -12.36
C VAL A 213 -11.46 -10.03 -10.84
N THR A 214 -10.43 -10.52 -10.20
CA THR A 214 -10.30 -10.54 -8.74
C THR A 214 -8.85 -10.30 -8.33
N THR A 215 -8.64 -9.70 -7.16
CA THR A 215 -7.31 -9.51 -6.58
C THR A 215 -6.95 -10.67 -5.65
N LEU A 216 -5.65 -10.85 -5.38
CA LEU A 216 -5.19 -11.94 -4.54
C LEU A 216 -5.79 -11.92 -3.12
N PRO A 217 -5.89 -10.78 -2.40
CA PRO A 217 -6.54 -10.75 -1.08
C PRO A 217 -8.02 -11.17 -1.13
N ILE A 218 -8.77 -10.77 -2.15
CA ILE A 218 -10.17 -11.17 -2.31
C ILE A 218 -10.25 -12.66 -2.65
N GLN A 219 -9.36 -13.16 -3.50
CA GLN A 219 -9.30 -14.59 -3.83
C GLN A 219 -8.96 -15.44 -2.60
N MET A 220 -8.04 -14.97 -1.73
CA MET A 220 -7.73 -15.61 -0.46
C MET A 220 -8.94 -15.63 0.47
N LEU A 221 -9.67 -14.51 0.57
CA LEU A 221 -10.88 -14.41 1.37
C LEU A 221 -11.94 -15.43 0.92
N SER A 222 -12.22 -15.46 -0.37
CA SER A 222 -13.18 -16.43 -0.95
C SER A 222 -12.71 -17.88 -0.78
N TYR A 223 -11.42 -18.14 -0.87
CA TYR A 223 -10.89 -19.49 -0.71
C TYR A 223 -11.10 -20.02 0.71
N VAL A 224 -10.86 -19.21 1.74
CA VAL A 224 -11.03 -19.59 3.16
C VAL A 224 -12.49 -19.95 3.50
N GLU A 225 -13.46 -19.39 2.76
CA GLU A 225 -14.88 -19.72 2.98
C GLU A 225 -15.23 -21.19 2.61
N TYR A 226 -14.48 -21.78 1.69
CA TYR A 226 -14.78 -23.13 1.17
C TYR A 226 -13.72 -24.18 1.49
N TYR A 227 -12.47 -23.76 1.76
CA TYR A 227 -11.33 -24.65 1.97
C TYR A 227 -10.61 -24.32 3.27
N PHE A 228 -10.25 -25.35 4.03
CA PHE A 228 -9.59 -25.24 5.34
C PHE A 228 -8.14 -25.75 5.33
N ASP A 229 -7.52 -25.82 4.15
CA ASP A 229 -6.14 -26.28 4.01
C ASP A 229 -5.12 -25.13 4.22
N PRO A 230 -3.82 -25.42 4.45
CA PRO A 230 -2.79 -24.43 4.68
C PRO A 230 -2.39 -23.55 3.48
N THR A 231 -3.07 -23.65 2.31
CA THR A 231 -2.75 -22.88 1.10
C THR A 231 -2.76 -21.35 1.38
N VAL A 232 -3.78 -20.87 2.11
CA VAL A 232 -3.88 -19.44 2.44
C VAL A 232 -2.78 -19.02 3.42
N SER A 233 -2.37 -19.91 4.33
CA SER A 233 -1.22 -19.67 5.21
C SER A 233 0.08 -19.52 4.39
N ALA A 234 0.30 -20.37 3.39
CA ALA A 234 1.45 -20.30 2.49
C ALA A 234 1.42 -19.03 1.63
N LEU A 235 0.26 -18.64 1.09
CA LEU A 235 0.05 -17.35 0.39
C LEU A 235 0.36 -16.16 1.30
N SER A 236 -0.12 -16.20 2.55
CA SER A 236 0.15 -15.15 3.54
C SER A 236 1.65 -14.99 3.81
N VAL A 237 2.39 -16.10 3.91
CA VAL A 237 3.86 -16.07 4.07
C VAL A 237 4.53 -15.44 2.85
N LEU A 238 4.12 -15.79 1.63
CA LEU A 238 4.66 -15.19 0.40
C LEU A 238 4.39 -13.68 0.34
N LEU A 239 3.18 -13.24 0.69
CA LEU A 239 2.84 -11.82 0.75
C LEU A 239 3.60 -11.08 1.85
N MET A 240 3.80 -11.70 3.03
CA MET A 240 4.65 -11.13 4.08
C MET A 240 6.10 -10.96 3.60
N LEU A 241 6.67 -11.97 2.96
CA LEU A 241 8.03 -11.91 2.42
C LEU A 241 8.14 -10.83 1.33
N LEU A 242 7.15 -10.73 0.44
CA LEU A 242 7.09 -9.67 -0.58
C LEU A 242 7.06 -8.29 0.07
N THR A 243 6.18 -8.08 1.04
CA THR A 243 6.04 -6.80 1.75
C THR A 243 7.31 -6.41 2.50
N VAL A 244 7.91 -7.35 3.24
CA VAL A 244 9.18 -7.13 3.95
C VAL A 244 10.31 -6.81 2.98
N THR A 245 10.38 -7.52 1.85
CA THR A 245 11.39 -7.25 0.81
C THR A 245 11.24 -5.84 0.26
N ILE A 246 10.02 -5.42 -0.07
CA ILE A 246 9.74 -4.06 -0.52
C ILE A 246 10.14 -3.04 0.55
N MET A 247 9.81 -3.27 1.82
CA MET A 247 10.20 -2.40 2.93
C MET A 247 11.73 -2.28 3.08
N ILE A 248 12.47 -3.38 2.96
CA ILE A 248 13.95 -3.39 2.99
C ILE A 248 14.50 -2.58 1.82
N VAL A 249 13.93 -2.72 0.62
CA VAL A 249 14.32 -1.93 -0.56
C VAL A 249 14.07 -0.44 -0.31
N ILE A 250 12.92 -0.07 0.26
CA ILE A 250 12.63 1.33 0.63
C ILE A 250 13.69 1.83 1.62
N GLU A 251 13.94 1.08 2.68
CA GLU A 251 14.89 1.48 3.72
C GLU A 251 16.31 1.64 3.17
N SER A 252 16.78 0.71 2.36
CA SER A 252 18.13 0.75 1.76
C SER A 252 18.32 1.92 0.79
N THR A 253 17.26 2.35 0.11
CA THR A 253 17.31 3.45 -0.87
C THR A 253 17.12 4.83 -0.24
N MET A 254 16.41 4.92 0.88
CA MET A 254 16.02 6.19 1.51
C MET A 254 16.78 6.49 2.81
N GLY A 255 17.28 5.46 3.50
CA GLY A 255 17.84 5.55 4.85
C GLY A 255 16.76 5.82 5.92
N LEU A 256 16.90 5.18 7.10
CA LEU A 256 16.01 5.37 8.27
C LEU A 256 15.89 6.83 8.73
N SER A 257 16.84 7.69 8.35
CA SER A 257 16.85 9.12 8.66
C SER A 257 15.64 9.90 8.12
N PHE A 258 14.95 9.36 7.11
CA PHE A 258 13.76 10.02 6.55
C PHE A 258 12.56 9.98 7.51
N PHE A 259 12.41 8.89 8.27
CA PHE A 259 11.29 8.73 9.24
C PHE A 259 11.64 9.20 10.66
N THR A 260 12.91 9.36 11.00
CA THR A 260 13.37 9.66 12.37
C THR A 260 13.82 11.11 12.58
N LYS A 261 13.96 11.93 11.55
CA LYS A 261 14.19 13.37 11.71
C LYS A 261 12.89 14.06 12.11
N LYS A 262 12.76 14.28 13.42
CA LYS A 262 11.91 15.31 14.01
C LYS A 262 12.54 16.67 13.86
#